data_706e919aa40460c7b25fafc6cb22cba2
#
_entry.id   706e919aa40460c7b25fafc6cb22cba2
#
_cell.length_a   1.000
_cell.length_b   1.000
_cell.length_c   1.000
_cell.angle_alpha   90.00
_cell.angle_beta   90.00
_cell.angle_gamma   90.00
#
_symmetry.space_group_name_H-M   'P 1'
#
loop_
_entity.id
_entity.type
_entity.pdbx_description
1 polymer ?
#
loop_
_entity_poly.entity_id
_entity_poly.type
_entity_poly.pdbx_seq_one_letter_code
_entity_poly.pdbx_strand_id
1 'polypeptide(L)'
;MTKEKELDEAQQQSLVTRLNRIEGQIRGIRRMVQEPRMCIEILQQLAAAEAALNRISLAVFKHHVDVCIPEGVSAGEDELKARLNELVDMFDRFSK
;
A
#
# COMPACT_ATOMS: atom_id res chain seq x y z
N MET A 1 18.30 7.08 7.72
CA MET A 1 17.04 6.38 7.87
C MET A 1 17.29 5.01 8.49
N THR A 2 16.65 4.73 9.59
CA THR A 2 16.82 3.45 10.26
C THR A 2 16.21 2.36 9.39
N LYS A 3 16.95 1.28 9.19
CA LYS A 3 16.44 0.16 8.42
C LYS A 3 15.33 -0.50 9.22
N GLU A 4 14.14 -0.51 8.69
CA GLU A 4 13.01 -1.12 9.35
C GLU A 4 13.09 -2.63 9.29
N LYS A 5 12.38 -3.29 10.19
CA LYS A 5 12.18 -4.72 10.10
C LYS A 5 11.52 -5.03 8.77
N GLU A 6 12.12 -5.92 8.04
CA GLU A 6 11.57 -6.35 6.77
C GLU A 6 10.28 -7.12 7.00
N LEU A 7 9.44 -7.15 5.99
CA LEU A 7 8.24 -7.98 6.00
C LEU A 7 8.67 -9.44 6.15
N ASP A 8 7.98 -10.18 7.01
CA ASP A 8 8.27 -11.59 7.15
C ASP A 8 7.81 -12.36 5.89
N GLU A 9 8.20 -13.62 5.82
CA GLU A 9 7.92 -14.45 4.65
C GLU A 9 6.43 -14.58 4.36
N ALA A 10 5.61 -14.74 5.39
CA ALA A 10 4.17 -14.85 5.23
C ALA A 10 3.55 -13.55 4.71
N GLN A 11 4.02 -12.41 5.21
CA GLN A 11 3.57 -11.08 4.76
C GLN A 11 3.97 -10.85 3.32
N GLN A 12 5.21 -11.16 2.95
CA GLN A 12 5.69 -11.06 1.58
C GLN A 12 4.85 -11.91 0.63
N GLN A 13 4.59 -13.15 1.01
CA GLN A 13 3.81 -14.08 0.20
C GLN A 13 2.40 -13.54 -0.05
N SER A 14 1.75 -13.04 1.00
CA SER A 14 0.41 -12.47 0.90
C SER A 14 0.37 -11.28 -0.06
N LEU A 15 1.34 -10.38 0.08
CA LEU A 15 1.40 -9.18 -0.77
C LEU A 15 1.72 -9.53 -2.22
N VAL A 16 2.64 -10.47 -2.44
CA VAL A 16 2.99 -10.92 -3.79
C VAL A 16 1.77 -11.55 -4.48
N THR A 17 1.01 -12.37 -3.76
CA THR A 17 -0.21 -12.98 -4.29
C THR A 17 -1.21 -11.92 -4.75
N ARG A 18 -1.42 -10.89 -3.93
CA ARG A 18 -2.30 -9.77 -4.26
C ARG A 18 -1.80 -8.97 -5.46
N LEU A 19 -0.49 -8.73 -5.50
CA LEU A 19 0.12 -8.00 -6.61
C LEU A 19 0.01 -8.77 -7.91
N ASN A 20 0.14 -10.09 -7.86
CA ASN A 20 -0.05 -10.95 -9.05
C ASN A 20 -1.47 -10.84 -9.60
N ARG A 21 -2.47 -10.76 -8.71
CA ARG A 21 -3.87 -10.55 -9.15
C ARG A 21 -4.05 -9.21 -9.83
N ILE A 22 -3.46 -8.16 -9.25
CA ILE A 22 -3.54 -6.80 -9.81
C ILE A 22 -2.84 -6.75 -11.15
N GLU A 23 -1.70 -7.42 -11.28
CA GLU A 23 -0.99 -7.51 -12.56
C GLU A 23 -1.91 -8.11 -13.64
N GLY A 24 -2.64 -9.18 -13.29
CA GLY A 24 -3.62 -9.78 -14.19
C GLY A 24 -4.75 -8.82 -14.55
N GLN A 25 -5.25 -8.06 -13.57
CA GLN A 25 -6.27 -7.04 -13.81
C GLN A 25 -5.77 -5.96 -14.77
N ILE A 26 -4.53 -5.52 -14.60
CA ILE A 26 -3.94 -4.49 -15.46
C ILE A 26 -3.82 -5.01 -16.89
N ARG A 27 -3.41 -6.26 -17.07
CA ARG A 27 -3.38 -6.87 -18.42
C ARG A 27 -4.77 -6.89 -19.05
N GLY A 28 -5.78 -7.23 -18.25
CA GLY A 28 -7.18 -7.20 -18.72
C GLY A 28 -7.64 -5.81 -19.11
N ILE A 29 -7.30 -4.81 -18.32
CA ILE A 29 -7.63 -3.41 -18.61
C ILE A 29 -6.97 -2.95 -19.90
N ARG A 30 -5.69 -3.30 -20.09
CA ARG A 30 -4.97 -2.97 -21.31
C ARG A 30 -5.70 -3.52 -22.54
N ARG A 31 -6.16 -4.76 -22.45
CA ARG A 31 -6.93 -5.40 -23.50
C ARG A 31 -8.23 -4.66 -23.78
N MET A 32 -8.93 -4.25 -22.71
CA MET A 32 -10.18 -3.50 -22.84
C MET A 32 -9.98 -2.16 -23.55
N VAL A 33 -8.85 -1.49 -23.27
CA VAL A 33 -8.51 -0.22 -23.94
C VAL A 33 -8.30 -0.44 -25.45
N GLN A 34 -7.80 -1.60 -25.83
CA GLN A 34 -7.54 -1.94 -27.24
C GLN A 34 -8.77 -2.44 -27.99
N GLU A 35 -9.82 -2.80 -27.28
CA GLU A 35 -11.05 -3.33 -27.87
C GLU A 35 -12.12 -2.24 -27.90
N PRO A 36 -13.18 -2.42 -28.72
CA PRO A 36 -14.31 -1.47 -28.73
C PRO A 36 -15.18 -1.66 -27.48
N ARG A 37 -14.73 -1.14 -26.37
CA ARG A 37 -15.42 -1.22 -25.08
C ARG A 37 -15.99 0.13 -24.69
N MET A 38 -17.03 0.10 -23.86
CA MET A 38 -17.57 1.33 -23.26
C MET A 38 -16.61 1.86 -22.22
N CYS A 39 -16.40 3.17 -22.22
CA CYS A 39 -15.51 3.81 -21.26
C CYS A 39 -15.90 3.53 -19.81
N ILE A 40 -17.20 3.42 -19.52
CA ILE A 40 -17.65 3.14 -18.15
C ILE A 40 -17.15 1.78 -17.65
N GLU A 41 -17.07 0.78 -18.53
CA GLU A 41 -16.54 -0.54 -18.15
C GLU A 41 -15.05 -0.45 -17.78
N ILE A 42 -14.30 0.31 -18.57
CA ILE A 42 -12.87 0.51 -18.31
C ILE A 42 -12.68 1.24 -16.99
N LEU A 43 -13.46 2.29 -16.75
CA LEU A 43 -13.39 3.06 -15.49
C LEU A 43 -13.72 2.20 -14.28
N GLN A 44 -14.70 1.30 -14.41
CA GLN A 44 -15.07 0.40 -13.32
C GLN A 44 -13.90 -0.55 -12.98
N GLN A 45 -13.21 -1.05 -14.00
CA GLN A 45 -12.08 -1.94 -13.79
C GLN A 45 -10.88 -1.18 -13.19
N LEU A 46 -10.66 0.06 -13.63
CA LEU A 46 -9.61 0.91 -13.06
C LEU A 46 -9.89 1.20 -11.58
N ALA A 47 -11.14 1.51 -11.24
CA ALA A 47 -11.52 1.76 -9.85
C ALA A 47 -11.27 0.53 -8.97
N ALA A 48 -11.57 -0.67 -9.49
CA ALA A 48 -11.33 -1.91 -8.77
C ALA A 48 -9.84 -2.14 -8.53
N ALA A 49 -9.00 -1.89 -9.55
CA ALA A 49 -7.55 -2.03 -9.44
C ALA A 49 -6.98 -1.02 -8.43
N GLU A 50 -7.45 0.21 -8.46
CA GLU A 50 -7.04 1.24 -7.51
C GLU A 50 -7.38 0.84 -6.08
N ALA A 51 -8.58 0.33 -5.85
CA ALA A 51 -9.01 -0.12 -4.52
C ALA A 51 -8.12 -1.27 -4.03
N ALA A 52 -7.77 -2.19 -4.91
CA ALA A 52 -6.89 -3.32 -4.56
C ALA A 52 -5.49 -2.85 -4.20
N LEU A 53 -4.94 -1.90 -4.95
CA LEU A 53 -3.63 -1.30 -4.66
C LEU A 53 -3.66 -0.55 -3.34
N ASN A 54 -4.75 0.18 -3.07
CA ASN A 54 -4.90 0.93 -1.82
C ASN A 54 -4.88 -0.02 -0.62
N ARG A 55 -5.51 -1.18 -0.71
CA ARG A 55 -5.47 -2.17 0.37
C ARG A 55 -4.07 -2.68 0.64
N ILE A 56 -3.25 -2.84 -0.41
CA ILE A 56 -1.84 -3.22 -0.25
C ILE A 56 -1.08 -2.09 0.46
N SER A 57 -1.30 -0.85 0.05
CA SER A 57 -0.67 0.30 0.70
C SER A 57 -1.00 0.36 2.18
N LEU A 58 -2.27 0.10 2.54
CA LEU A 58 -2.68 0.08 3.95
C LEU A 58 -2.01 -1.05 4.73
N ALA A 59 -1.86 -2.22 4.12
CA ALA A 59 -1.19 -3.34 4.77
C ALA A 59 0.29 -3.04 5.05
N VAL A 60 0.98 -2.43 4.09
CA VAL A 60 2.38 -2.02 4.25
C VAL A 60 2.49 -0.92 5.30
N PHE A 61 1.60 0.07 5.24
CA PHE A 61 1.58 1.17 6.21
C PHE A 61 1.35 0.65 7.62
N LYS A 62 0.41 -0.27 7.79
CA LYS A 62 0.13 -0.88 9.09
C LYS A 62 1.35 -1.60 9.63
N HIS A 63 2.08 -2.33 8.78
CA HIS A 63 3.31 -2.97 9.18
C HIS A 63 4.34 -1.94 9.66
N HIS A 64 4.48 -0.84 8.94
CA HIS A 64 5.40 0.24 9.32
C HIS A 64 5.03 0.81 10.69
N VAL A 65 3.74 1.06 10.93
CA VAL A 65 3.26 1.56 12.23
C VAL A 65 3.57 0.56 13.34
N ASP A 66 3.30 -0.72 13.10
CA ASP A 66 3.50 -1.77 14.11
C ASP A 66 4.97 -1.90 14.53
N VAL A 67 5.91 -1.56 13.65
CA VAL A 67 7.35 -1.57 13.96
C VAL A 67 7.80 -0.23 14.55
N CYS A 68 7.40 0.86 13.91
CA CYS A 68 7.88 2.21 14.22
C CYS A 68 7.45 2.71 15.60
N ILE A 69 6.19 2.48 15.99
CA ILE A 69 5.67 3.01 17.25
C ILE A 69 6.33 2.36 18.47
N PRO A 70 6.42 1.01 18.58
CA PRO A 70 7.12 0.40 19.71
C PRO A 70 8.57 0.84 19.83
N GLU A 71 9.27 0.96 18.69
CA GLU A 71 10.66 1.45 18.70
C GLU A 71 10.75 2.89 19.21
N GLY A 72 9.79 3.73 18.79
CA GLY A 72 9.73 5.12 19.26
C GLY A 72 9.48 5.22 20.75
N VAL A 73 8.59 4.38 21.28
CA VAL A 73 8.31 4.34 22.72
C VAL A 73 9.57 3.96 23.49
N SER A 74 10.32 2.97 23.00
CA SER A 74 11.58 2.55 23.65
C SER A 74 12.67 3.62 23.56
N ALA A 75 12.68 4.42 22.51
CA ALA A 75 13.71 5.44 22.27
C ALA A 75 13.47 6.74 23.02
N GLY A 76 12.27 6.96 23.57
CA GLY A 76 11.94 8.14 24.35
C GLY A 76 10.92 9.06 23.67
N GLU A 77 10.44 10.04 24.44
CA GLU A 77 9.34 10.89 24.03
C GLU A 77 9.63 11.71 22.77
N ASP A 78 10.81 12.29 22.67
CA ASP A 78 11.14 13.13 21.52
C ASP A 78 11.23 12.32 20.24
N GLU A 79 11.80 11.12 20.31
CA GLU A 79 11.87 10.23 19.17
C GLU A 79 10.48 9.74 18.77
N LEU A 80 9.65 9.43 19.75
CA LEU A 80 8.27 9.01 19.49
C LEU A 80 7.50 10.11 18.76
N LYS A 81 7.63 11.37 19.19
CA LYS A 81 6.98 12.50 18.53
C LYS A 81 7.44 12.64 17.10
N ALA A 82 8.74 12.50 16.85
CA ALA A 82 9.31 12.58 15.51
C ALA A 82 8.71 11.50 14.60
N ARG A 83 8.59 10.27 15.10
CA ARG A 83 8.01 9.17 14.33
C ARG A 83 6.54 9.35 14.06
N LEU A 84 5.79 9.87 15.03
CA LEU A 84 4.37 10.18 14.85
C LEU A 84 4.18 11.24 13.77
N ASN A 85 5.03 12.26 13.75
CA ASN A 85 4.97 13.29 12.72
C ASN A 85 5.27 12.72 11.33
N GLU A 86 6.23 11.81 11.22
CA GLU A 86 6.51 11.13 9.96
C GLU A 86 5.30 10.33 9.47
N LEU A 87 4.60 9.65 10.39
CA LEU A 87 3.41 8.88 10.05
C LEU A 87 2.29 9.77 9.55
N VAL A 88 2.10 10.93 10.19
CA VAL A 88 1.12 11.91 9.74
C VAL A 88 1.45 12.39 8.33
N ASP A 89 2.70 12.69 8.06
CA ASP A 89 3.14 13.13 6.73
C ASP A 89 2.92 12.04 5.68
N MET A 90 3.22 10.80 6.00
CA MET A 90 2.97 9.67 5.10
C MET A 90 1.49 9.51 4.81
N PHE A 91 0.66 9.55 5.85
CA PHE A 91 -0.79 9.43 5.70
C PHE A 91 -1.32 10.54 4.79
N ASP A 92 -0.85 11.76 4.99
CA ASP A 92 -1.27 12.90 4.18
C ASP A 92 -0.95 12.71 2.70
N ARG A 93 0.21 12.14 2.39
CA ARG A 93 0.59 11.84 1.01
C ARG A 93 -0.30 10.78 0.37
N PHE A 94 -0.70 9.76 1.13
CA PHE A 94 -1.49 8.65 0.61
C PHE A 94 -2.98 8.93 0.51
N SER A 95 -3.46 9.93 1.22
CA SER A 95 -4.90 10.22 1.26
C SER A 95 -5.36 11.19 0.20
N LYS A 96 -4.48 11.63 -0.69
CA LYS A 96 -4.83 12.53 -1.79
C LYS A 96 -5.35 11.79 -3.00
#